data_ba07ace06098b461fa8c4d373a0e2986
#
_entry.id   ba07ace06098b461fa8c4d373a0e2986
#
_cell.length_a   1.000
_cell.length_b   1.000
_cell.length_c   1.000
_cell.angle_alpha   90.00
_cell.angle_beta   90.00
_cell.angle_gamma   90.00
#
_symmetry.space_group_name_H-M   'P 1'
#
loop_
_entity.id
_entity.type
_entity.pdbx_description
1 polymer ?
#
loop_
_entity_poly.entity_id
_entity_poly.type
_entity_poly.pdbx_seq_one_letter_code
_entity_poly.pdbx_strand_id
1 'polypeptide(L)'
;MSSEWYIGFPDGANCHTCNLALAAWVIYSPSRQLVATGGACLGPASNNVAEYRAVIELLWDALSCGITQLEVCLDSQLVVS
;
A
#
# COMPACT_ATOMS: atom_id res chain seq x y z
N MET A 1 -17.39 -9.64 19.55
CA MET A 1 -15.96 -9.36 19.64
C MET A 1 -15.52 -8.53 18.47
N SER A 2 -14.87 -7.43 18.72
CA SER A 2 -14.40 -6.57 17.66
C SER A 2 -13.16 -7.14 17.00
N SER A 3 -13.03 -6.87 15.72
CA SER A 3 -11.84 -7.22 14.99
C SER A 3 -10.71 -6.29 15.40
N GLU A 4 -9.51 -6.85 15.59
CA GLU A 4 -8.33 -6.06 15.88
C GLU A 4 -7.37 -6.01 14.69
N TRP A 5 -7.88 -6.30 13.52
CA TRP A 5 -7.08 -6.26 12.31
C TRP A 5 -7.02 -4.86 11.75
N TYR A 6 -5.83 -4.40 11.48
CA TYR A 6 -5.61 -3.19 10.70
C TYR A 6 -5.78 -3.51 9.24
N ILE A 7 -6.12 -2.51 8.44
CA ILE A 7 -6.37 -2.69 7.03
C ILE A 7 -5.47 -1.74 6.25
N GLY A 8 -4.72 -2.28 5.30
CA GLY A 8 -3.84 -1.51 4.45
C GLY A 8 -4.29 -1.53 3.00
N PHE A 9 -4.19 -0.38 2.34
CA PHE A 9 -4.54 -0.23 0.93
C PHE A 9 -3.33 0.31 0.17
N PRO A 10 -2.56 -0.57 -0.48
CA PRO A 10 -1.50 -0.09 -1.36
C PRO A 10 -2.07 0.22 -2.74
N ASP A 11 -1.47 1.19 -3.40
CA ASP A 11 -1.92 1.60 -4.73
C ASP A 11 -0.72 2.02 -5.56
N GLY A 12 -0.66 1.57 -6.80
CA GLY A 12 0.36 1.97 -7.74
C GLY A 12 -0.27 2.71 -8.91
N ALA A 13 0.36 3.78 -9.32
CA ALA A 13 -0.12 4.59 -10.43
C ALA A 13 1.03 4.87 -11.38
N ASN A 14 0.68 5.14 -12.63
CA ASN A 14 1.66 5.43 -13.66
C ASN A 14 1.21 6.67 -14.42
N CYS A 15 2.10 7.65 -14.50
CA CYS A 15 1.84 8.84 -15.29
C CYS A 15 2.50 8.67 -16.65
N HIS A 16 1.70 8.40 -17.68
CA HIS A 16 2.24 8.11 -19.00
C HIS A 16 2.92 9.33 -19.63
N THR A 17 2.41 10.52 -19.35
CA THR A 17 3.00 11.74 -19.93
C THR A 17 4.33 12.07 -19.31
N CYS A 18 4.53 11.74 -18.02
CA CYS A 18 5.79 12.00 -17.32
C CYS A 18 6.71 10.79 -17.31
N ASN A 19 6.21 9.63 -17.70
CA ASN A 19 6.94 8.37 -17.63
C ASN A 19 7.43 8.10 -16.21
N LEU A 20 6.55 8.33 -15.23
CA LEU A 20 6.86 8.12 -13.84
C LEU A 20 5.84 7.20 -13.21
N ALA A 21 6.32 6.32 -12.34
CA ALA A 21 5.48 5.46 -11.53
C ALA A 21 5.46 5.98 -10.11
N LEU A 22 4.30 5.89 -9.47
CA LEU A 22 4.10 6.34 -8.12
C LEU A 22 3.53 5.20 -7.30
N ALA A 23 3.98 5.09 -6.07
CA ALA A 23 3.42 4.15 -5.11
C ALA A 23 2.84 4.92 -3.96
N ALA A 24 1.68 4.50 -3.49
CA ALA A 24 1.03 5.12 -2.34
C ALA A 24 0.44 4.04 -1.47
N TRP A 25 0.29 4.33 -0.19
CA TRP A 25 -0.30 3.36 0.73
C TRP A 25 -0.96 4.10 1.87
N VAL A 26 -1.95 3.44 2.47
CA VAL A 26 -2.67 3.97 3.61
C VAL A 26 -3.04 2.80 4.52
N ILE A 27 -2.96 3.02 5.82
CA ILE A 27 -3.29 2.01 6.83
C ILE A 27 -4.34 2.59 7.75
N TYR A 28 -5.42 1.84 7.94
CA TYR A 28 -6.49 2.20 8.87
C TYR A 28 -6.51 1.24 10.05
N SER A 29 -6.86 1.78 11.22
CA SER A 29 -7.02 0.97 12.43
C SER A 29 -8.29 0.13 12.35
N PRO A 30 -8.47 -0.82 13.29
CA PRO A 30 -9.73 -1.57 13.35
C PRO A 30 -10.95 -0.67 13.52
N SER A 31 -10.77 0.52 14.11
CA SER A 31 -11.85 1.49 14.24
C SER A 31 -11.99 2.40 13.04
N ARG A 32 -11.26 2.11 11.96
CA ARG A 32 -11.33 2.84 10.71
C ARG A 32 -10.75 4.24 10.77
N GLN A 33 -9.81 4.46 11.67
CA GLN A 33 -9.08 5.73 11.74
C GLN A 33 -7.76 5.59 10.99
N LEU A 34 -7.36 6.67 10.34
CA LEU A 34 -6.11 6.68 9.60
C LEU A 34 -4.93 6.59 10.56
N VAL A 35 -4.11 5.56 10.38
CA VAL A 35 -2.94 5.32 11.21
C VAL A 35 -1.68 5.79 10.51
N ALA A 36 -1.54 5.48 9.23
CA ALA A 36 -0.34 5.81 8.50
C ALA A 36 -0.68 5.95 7.02
N THR A 37 0.08 6.82 6.35
CA THR A 37 -0.05 6.99 4.92
C THR A 37 1.31 7.39 4.37
N GLY A 38 1.56 7.08 3.12
CA GLY A 38 2.81 7.44 2.49
C GLY A 38 2.72 7.35 0.99
N GLY A 39 3.77 7.83 0.34
CA GLY A 39 3.87 7.79 -1.10
C GLY A 39 5.31 7.91 -1.53
N ALA A 40 5.62 7.35 -2.69
CA ALA A 40 6.96 7.38 -3.24
C ALA A 40 6.90 7.48 -4.75
N CYS A 41 7.82 8.27 -5.31
CA CYS A 41 8.00 8.36 -6.75
C CYS A 41 9.10 7.39 -7.14
N LEU A 42 8.81 6.49 -8.05
CA LEU A 42 9.72 5.40 -8.40
C LEU A 42 10.49 5.66 -9.69
N GLY A 43 10.22 6.78 -10.36
CA GLY A 43 10.80 7.01 -11.67
C GLY A 43 10.14 6.12 -12.71
N PRO A 44 10.82 5.85 -13.83
CA PRO A 44 10.25 4.99 -14.88
C PRO A 44 10.11 3.56 -14.37
N ALA A 45 8.89 3.08 -14.29
CA ALA A 45 8.61 1.73 -13.84
C ALA A 45 7.22 1.32 -14.32
N SER A 46 6.97 0.03 -14.32
CA SER A 46 5.66 -0.49 -14.71
C SER A 46 4.67 -0.38 -13.56
N ASN A 47 3.38 -0.54 -13.87
CA ASN A 47 2.34 -0.56 -12.84
C ASN A 47 2.58 -1.69 -11.84
N ASN A 48 3.06 -2.84 -12.32
CA ASN A 48 3.32 -3.96 -11.44
C ASN A 48 4.39 -3.62 -10.42
N VAL A 49 5.46 -2.98 -10.85
CA VAL A 49 6.53 -2.58 -9.95
C VAL A 49 6.01 -1.57 -8.93
N ALA A 50 5.20 -0.61 -9.37
CA ALA A 50 4.64 0.38 -8.47
C ALA A 50 3.76 -0.27 -7.41
N GLU A 51 2.95 -1.24 -7.79
CA GLU A 51 2.08 -1.92 -6.85
C GLU A 51 2.86 -2.75 -5.85
N TYR A 52 3.86 -3.50 -6.31
CA TYR A 52 4.71 -4.27 -5.41
C TYR A 52 5.43 -3.35 -4.44
N ARG A 53 5.93 -2.23 -4.92
CA ARG A 53 6.62 -1.29 -4.05
C ARG A 53 5.68 -0.72 -3.01
N ALA A 54 4.43 -0.42 -3.40
CA ALA A 54 3.45 0.08 -2.46
C ALA A 54 3.18 -0.94 -1.35
N VAL A 55 3.08 -2.21 -1.70
CA VAL A 55 2.88 -3.27 -0.71
C VAL A 55 4.06 -3.34 0.24
N ILE A 56 5.27 -3.31 -0.30
CA ILE A 56 6.48 -3.41 0.53
C ILE A 56 6.56 -2.23 1.49
N GLU A 57 6.33 -1.02 1.01
CA GLU A 57 6.40 0.15 1.86
C GLU A 57 5.30 0.16 2.92
N LEU A 58 4.12 -0.31 2.53
CA LEU A 58 3.01 -0.43 3.48
C LEU A 58 3.38 -1.39 4.61
N LEU A 59 3.99 -2.51 4.27
CA LEU A 59 4.41 -3.50 5.28
C LEU A 59 5.49 -2.92 6.20
N TRP A 60 6.42 -2.15 5.64
CA TRP A 60 7.43 -1.49 6.46
C TRP A 60 6.80 -0.50 7.44
N ASP A 61 5.84 0.30 6.95
CA ASP A 61 5.13 1.23 7.82
C ASP A 61 4.39 0.50 8.93
N ALA A 62 3.72 -0.60 8.58
CA ALA A 62 3.00 -1.39 9.57
C ALA A 62 3.94 -1.91 10.65
N LEU A 63 5.10 -2.42 10.25
CA LEU A 63 6.08 -2.90 11.21
C LEU A 63 6.57 -1.76 12.10
N SER A 64 6.81 -0.59 11.52
CA SER A 64 7.28 0.57 12.28
C SER A 64 6.24 1.02 13.30
N CYS A 65 4.97 0.83 13.01
CA CYS A 65 3.90 1.18 13.93
C CYS A 65 3.59 0.08 14.94
N GLY A 66 4.29 -1.04 14.88
CA GLY A 66 4.04 -2.13 15.79
C GLY A 66 2.78 -2.92 15.49
N ILE A 67 2.30 -2.85 14.26
CA ILE A 67 1.08 -3.56 13.87
C ILE A 67 1.43 -5.03 13.64
N THR A 68 0.72 -5.91 14.32
CA THR A 68 0.94 -7.35 14.21
C THR A 68 -0.14 -8.06 13.43
N GLN A 69 -1.30 -7.45 13.26
CA GLN A 69 -2.41 -8.03 12.51
C GLN A 69 -2.83 -7.04 11.44
N LEU A 70 -2.51 -7.37 10.20
CA LEU A 70 -2.73 -6.46 9.08
C LEU A 70 -3.32 -7.24 7.91
N GLU A 71 -4.43 -6.73 7.40
CA GLU A 71 -5.01 -7.23 6.18
C GLU A 71 -4.68 -6.26 5.06
N VAL A 72 -4.12 -6.76 3.97
CA VAL A 72 -3.76 -5.93 2.82
C VAL A 72 -4.79 -6.15 1.73
N CYS A 73 -5.48 -5.09 1.36
CA CYS A 73 -6.50 -5.12 0.33
C CYS A 73 -5.90 -4.68 -0.99
N LEU A 74 -5.88 -5.60 -1.95
CA LEU A 74 -5.28 -5.33 -3.26
C LEU A 74 -6.39 -5.26 -4.30
N ASP A 75 -6.32 -4.21 -5.11
CA ASP A 75 -7.25 -4.06 -6.22
C ASP A 75 -6.73 -4.68 -7.50
N SER A 76 -5.45 -4.95 -7.57
CA SER A 76 -4.85 -5.44 -8.79
C SER A 76 -5.11 -6.92 -8.97
N GLN A 77 -5.57 -7.29 -10.14
CA GLN A 77 -5.75 -8.69 -10.46
C GLN A 77 -4.43 -9.39 -10.77
N LEU A 78 -3.38 -8.62 -10.98
CA LEU A 78 -2.08 -9.17 -11.33
C LEU A 78 -1.42 -9.88 -10.15
N VAL A 79 -1.80 -9.52 -8.94
CA VAL A 79 -1.20 -10.07 -7.74
C VAL A 79 -1.85 -11.38 -7.34
N VAL A 80 -2.97 -11.71 -7.94
CA VAL A 80 -3.74 -12.89 -7.56
C VAL A 80 -3.16 -14.16 -8.14
N SER A 81 -2.44 -14.07 -9.21
CA SER A 81 -1.92 -15.24 -9.90
C SER A 81 -0.84 -16.00 -9.12
#